data_d198cd75c55db31525dd3a47a12efe34
#
_entry.id   d198cd75c55db31525dd3a47a12efe34
#
_cell.length_a   1.000
_cell.length_b   1.000
_cell.length_c   1.000
_cell.angle_alpha   90.00
_cell.angle_beta   90.00
_cell.angle_gamma   90.00
#
_symmetry.space_group_name_H-M   'P 1'
#
loop_
_entity.id
_entity.type
_entity.pdbx_description
1 polymer ?
#
loop_
_entity_poly.entity_id
_entity_poly.type
_entity_poly.pdbx_seq_one_letter_code
_entity_poly.pdbx_strand_id
1 'polypeptide(L)'
;LKIVAMPGADYDTSGSPVIDIKTKILGDGVAFNVIGNITQAKHLAHKTGFSSTYNSGKFDLYGKYYYRRNNASESSDYNKQVLADTIWNKMQHIESLTHSGSHTYSAGMTYHLSDKSELGMLYSGMYTDGKVETRDTFCVVPNAGPAYYLFDKNKSKNNLLTHHVNMYYDASLNHAWHVSVVMDYISKASNTNS
;
A
#
# COMPACT_ATOMS: atom_id res chain seq x y z
N LEU A 1 -18.87 -6.72 -18.18
CA LEU A 1 -17.64 -7.43 -17.84
C LEU A 1 -17.22 -8.25 -19.07
N LYS A 2 -16.04 -8.01 -19.59
CA LYS A 2 -15.45 -8.78 -20.68
C LYS A 2 -14.10 -9.33 -20.21
N ILE A 3 -13.89 -10.64 -20.38
CA ILE A 3 -12.62 -11.28 -20.12
C ILE A 3 -11.91 -11.49 -21.45
N VAL A 4 -10.73 -10.93 -21.62
CA VAL A 4 -9.89 -11.09 -22.80
C VAL A 4 -8.72 -11.99 -22.43
N ALA A 5 -8.81 -13.26 -22.85
CA ALA A 5 -7.81 -14.28 -22.49
C ALA A 5 -6.46 -14.06 -23.20
N MET A 6 -6.49 -13.48 -24.41
CA MET A 6 -5.31 -13.09 -25.19
C MET A 6 -5.49 -11.63 -25.62
N PRO A 7 -5.04 -10.66 -24.81
CA PRO A 7 -5.14 -9.25 -25.17
C PRO A 7 -4.23 -8.95 -26.35
N GLY A 8 -4.79 -8.27 -27.37
CA GLY A 8 -4.02 -7.73 -28.48
C GLY A 8 -3.26 -6.46 -28.10
N ALA A 9 -2.74 -5.76 -29.12
CA ALA A 9 -1.97 -4.53 -28.93
C ALA A 9 -2.74 -3.35 -28.28
N ASP A 10 -4.06 -3.47 -28.17
CA ASP A 10 -4.93 -2.47 -27.50
C ASP A 10 -4.81 -2.49 -25.98
N TYR A 11 -4.15 -3.51 -25.45
CA TYR A 11 -3.92 -3.65 -24.01
C TYR A 11 -2.42 -3.75 -23.76
N ASP A 12 -1.88 -2.83 -22.98
CA ASP A 12 -0.46 -2.83 -22.59
C ASP A 12 -0.19 -3.93 -21.54
N THR A 13 -0.25 -5.17 -22.00
CA THR A 13 0.01 -6.34 -21.14
C THR A 13 0.91 -7.33 -21.84
N SER A 14 1.91 -7.81 -21.14
CA SER A 14 2.84 -8.86 -21.60
C SER A 14 2.19 -10.26 -21.58
N GLY A 15 1.03 -10.42 -22.27
CA GLY A 15 0.37 -11.71 -22.45
C GLY A 15 -0.47 -12.23 -21.27
N SER A 16 -0.68 -11.43 -20.22
CA SER A 16 -1.57 -11.79 -19.11
C SER A 16 -3.03 -11.53 -19.48
N PRO A 17 -3.98 -12.38 -19.01
CA PRO A 17 -5.40 -12.13 -19.22
C PRO A 17 -5.84 -10.78 -18.65
N VAL A 18 -6.65 -10.04 -19.40
CA VAL A 18 -7.20 -8.74 -19.00
C VAL A 18 -8.69 -8.87 -18.72
N ILE A 19 -9.12 -8.29 -17.62
CA ILE A 19 -10.53 -8.13 -17.29
C ILE A 19 -10.91 -6.68 -17.63
N ASP A 20 -11.59 -6.49 -18.75
CA ASP A 20 -12.17 -5.20 -19.12
C ASP A 20 -13.50 -5.02 -18.37
N ILE A 21 -13.52 -4.11 -17.42
CA ILE A 21 -14.71 -3.76 -16.63
C ILE A 21 -15.22 -2.41 -17.15
N LYS A 22 -16.18 -2.46 -18.07
CA LYS A 22 -16.96 -1.27 -18.39
C LYS A 22 -18.01 -1.09 -17.29
N THR A 23 -17.82 -0.11 -16.44
CA THR A 23 -18.84 0.32 -15.50
C THR A 23 -19.93 1.07 -16.26
N LYS A 24 -21.18 0.81 -15.90
CA LYS A 24 -22.29 1.63 -16.41
C LYS A 24 -22.04 3.06 -15.92
N ILE A 25 -22.07 4.03 -16.84
CA ILE A 25 -22.05 5.45 -16.45
C ILE A 25 -23.25 5.63 -15.53
N LEU A 26 -22.95 5.90 -14.25
CA LEU A 26 -23.97 6.34 -13.31
C LEU A 26 -24.49 7.67 -13.85
N GLY A 27 -25.80 7.81 -13.98
CA GLY A 27 -26.39 9.11 -14.28
C GLY A 27 -25.97 10.15 -13.25
N ASP A 28 -26.24 11.42 -13.53
CA ASP A 28 -25.94 12.54 -12.62
C ASP A 28 -26.32 12.21 -11.19
N GLY A 29 -25.42 12.44 -10.24
CA GLY A 29 -25.69 12.13 -8.84
C GLY A 29 -24.46 12.06 -7.97
N VAL A 30 -24.72 11.81 -6.69
CA VAL A 30 -23.72 11.61 -5.66
C VAL A 30 -23.81 10.19 -5.11
N ALA A 31 -22.69 9.51 -5.03
CA ALA A 31 -22.58 8.28 -4.26
C ALA A 31 -21.58 8.48 -3.11
N PHE A 32 -21.92 7.93 -1.94
CA PHE A 32 -21.10 8.01 -0.74
C PHE A 32 -20.98 6.63 -0.11
N ASN A 33 -19.78 6.24 0.27
CA ASN A 33 -19.51 4.98 0.93
C ASN A 33 -18.66 5.22 2.18
N VAL A 34 -19.05 4.57 3.29
CA VAL A 34 -18.28 4.55 4.53
C VAL A 34 -17.88 3.12 4.83
N ILE A 35 -16.63 2.95 5.21
CA ILE A 35 -16.09 1.64 5.59
C ILE A 35 -15.55 1.70 7.02
N GLY A 36 -15.88 0.68 7.80
CA GLY A 36 -15.31 0.41 9.12
C GLY A 36 -14.95 -1.06 9.21
N ASN A 37 -13.74 -1.35 9.63
CA ASN A 37 -13.28 -2.72 9.90
C ASN A 37 -12.46 -2.72 11.18
N ILE A 38 -12.76 -3.67 12.06
CA ILE A 38 -12.04 -3.90 13.31
C ILE A 38 -11.59 -5.35 13.29
N THR A 39 -10.32 -5.56 13.54
CA THR A 39 -9.71 -6.88 13.60
C THR A 39 -9.06 -7.04 14.97
N GLN A 40 -9.48 -8.06 15.71
CA GLN A 40 -8.89 -8.44 16.98
C GLN A 40 -8.07 -9.72 16.80
N ALA A 41 -6.77 -9.60 17.00
CA ALA A 41 -5.86 -10.72 17.16
C ALA A 41 -5.17 -10.58 18.53
N LYS A 42 -3.86 -10.75 18.64
CA LYS A 42 -3.09 -10.41 19.86
C LYS A 42 -3.22 -8.92 20.20
N HIS A 43 -3.28 -8.07 19.17
CA HIS A 43 -3.50 -6.63 19.27
C HIS A 43 -4.63 -6.17 18.37
N LEU A 44 -5.29 -5.08 18.77
CA LEU A 44 -6.38 -4.47 18.01
C LEU A 44 -5.83 -3.74 16.79
N ALA A 45 -6.39 -4.02 15.62
CA ALA A 45 -6.18 -3.26 14.40
C ALA A 45 -7.54 -2.75 13.89
N HIS A 46 -7.55 -1.59 13.26
CA HIS A 46 -8.76 -1.05 12.65
C HIS A 46 -8.46 -0.30 11.37
N LYS A 47 -9.46 -0.25 10.50
CA LYS A 47 -9.47 0.56 9.29
C LYS A 47 -10.80 1.27 9.22
N THR A 48 -10.76 2.58 9.03
CA THR A 48 -11.94 3.41 8.82
C THR A 48 -11.71 4.31 7.62
N GLY A 49 -12.77 4.71 6.96
CA GLY A 49 -12.64 5.63 5.85
C GLY A 49 -13.94 5.89 5.15
N PHE A 50 -13.86 6.77 4.17
CA PHE A 50 -14.97 7.10 3.31
C PHE A 50 -14.48 7.30 1.87
N SER A 51 -15.41 7.15 0.94
CA SER A 51 -15.23 7.54 -0.44
C SER A 51 -16.50 8.18 -0.96
N SER A 52 -16.36 9.13 -1.86
CA SER A 52 -17.46 9.79 -2.54
C SER A 52 -17.17 9.95 -4.02
N THR A 53 -18.22 9.88 -4.81
CA THR A 53 -18.21 10.20 -6.23
C THR A 53 -19.35 11.16 -6.51
N TYR A 54 -19.10 12.12 -7.39
CA TYR A 54 -20.09 13.05 -7.89
C TYR A 54 -19.97 13.11 -9.41
N ASN A 55 -21.07 12.80 -10.08
CA ASN A 55 -21.14 12.86 -11.53
C ASN A 55 -22.21 13.87 -11.91
N SER A 56 -21.88 14.81 -12.77
CA SER A 56 -22.80 15.83 -13.27
C SER A 56 -22.38 16.28 -14.66
N GLY A 57 -23.04 15.69 -15.67
CA GLY A 57 -22.90 16.06 -17.08
C GLY A 57 -21.45 16.10 -17.55
N LYS A 58 -20.77 17.21 -17.32
CA LYS A 58 -19.39 17.42 -17.77
C LYS A 58 -18.32 17.13 -16.72
N PHE A 59 -18.70 16.89 -15.48
CA PHE A 59 -17.74 16.71 -14.37
C PHE A 59 -17.97 15.40 -13.65
N ASP A 60 -16.92 14.63 -13.53
CA ASP A 60 -16.85 13.51 -12.63
C ASP A 60 -15.81 13.83 -11.55
N LEU A 61 -16.25 13.86 -10.31
CA LEU A 61 -15.38 14.09 -9.16
C LEU A 61 -15.37 12.85 -8.29
N TYR A 62 -14.24 12.51 -7.74
CA TYR A 62 -14.19 11.51 -6.71
C TYR A 62 -13.18 11.88 -5.62
N GLY A 63 -13.46 11.38 -4.42
CA GLY A 63 -12.58 11.52 -3.29
C GLY A 63 -12.64 10.29 -2.40
N LYS A 64 -11.51 9.92 -1.81
CA LYS A 64 -11.45 8.88 -0.79
C LYS A 64 -10.41 9.20 0.25
N TYR A 65 -10.69 8.78 1.47
CA TYR A 65 -9.77 8.84 2.58
C TYR A 65 -9.92 7.58 3.43
N TYR A 66 -8.80 6.97 3.80
CA TYR A 66 -8.74 5.83 4.70
C TYR A 66 -7.67 6.05 5.76
N TYR A 67 -8.04 5.75 6.98
CA TYR A 67 -7.11 5.59 8.08
C TYR A 67 -7.05 4.12 8.48
N ARG A 68 -5.84 3.60 8.64
CA ARG A 68 -5.61 2.25 9.14
C ARG A 68 -4.62 2.30 10.28
N ARG A 69 -4.97 1.69 11.40
CA ARG A 69 -4.03 1.37 12.47
C ARG A 69 -3.78 -0.12 12.51
N ASN A 70 -2.53 -0.50 12.48
CA ASN A 70 -2.12 -1.89 12.57
C ASN A 70 -1.14 -2.06 13.73
N ASN A 71 -1.42 -3.07 14.56
CA ASN A 71 -0.54 -3.48 15.64
C ASN A 71 -0.26 -4.97 15.44
N ALA A 72 0.99 -5.34 15.26
CA ALA A 72 1.41 -6.72 15.04
C ALA A 72 2.50 -7.09 16.02
N SER A 73 2.48 -8.33 16.47
CA SER A 73 3.52 -8.93 17.28
C SER A 73 3.99 -10.21 16.63
N GLU A 74 5.27 -10.32 16.42
CA GLU A 74 5.92 -11.49 15.86
C GLU A 74 6.90 -12.04 16.89
N SER A 75 7.04 -13.36 16.93
CA SER A 75 8.02 -14.07 17.75
C SER A 75 8.69 -15.13 16.91
N SER A 76 10.00 -15.21 16.97
CA SER A 76 10.80 -16.16 16.21
C SER A 76 11.88 -16.75 17.09
N ASP A 77 12.01 -18.08 17.03
CA ASP A 77 13.02 -18.85 17.73
C ASP A 77 14.00 -19.44 16.71
N TYR A 78 15.27 -19.20 16.93
CA TYR A 78 16.36 -19.74 16.12
C TYR A 78 17.29 -20.57 16.98
N ASN A 79 17.56 -21.79 16.54
CA ASN A 79 18.53 -22.68 17.16
C ASN A 79 19.65 -22.98 16.17
N LYS A 80 20.88 -22.71 16.56
CA LYS A 80 22.06 -22.97 15.73
C LYS A 80 23.14 -23.67 16.56
N GLN A 81 23.65 -24.76 15.99
CA GLN A 81 24.84 -25.41 16.52
C GLN A 81 26.06 -25.03 15.69
N VAL A 82 27.10 -24.58 16.33
CA VAL A 82 28.40 -24.29 15.71
C VAL A 82 29.36 -25.39 16.14
N LEU A 83 29.86 -26.14 15.17
CA LEU A 83 30.83 -27.22 15.35
C LEU A 83 32.24 -26.67 15.12
N ALA A 84 33.02 -26.57 16.19
CA ALA A 84 34.41 -26.20 16.20
C ALA A 84 35.12 -27.10 17.24
N ASP A 85 36.29 -26.73 17.69
CA ASP A 85 36.98 -27.43 18.80
C ASP A 85 36.12 -27.51 20.06
N THR A 86 35.27 -26.46 20.24
CA THR A 86 34.19 -26.44 21.25
C THR A 86 32.87 -26.36 20.51
N ILE A 87 31.90 -27.21 20.85
CA ILE A 87 30.55 -27.16 20.29
C ILE A 87 29.75 -26.07 21.01
N TRP A 88 29.18 -25.14 20.25
CA TRP A 88 28.37 -24.04 20.75
C TRP A 88 26.93 -24.21 20.31
N ASN A 89 26.01 -24.33 21.25
CA ASN A 89 24.59 -24.28 20.98
C ASN A 89 24.11 -22.84 21.20
N LYS A 90 23.64 -22.18 20.16
CA LYS A 90 23.12 -20.83 20.17
C LYS A 90 21.61 -20.88 20.02
N MET A 91 20.90 -20.38 21.00
CA MET A 91 19.46 -20.18 20.96
C MET A 91 19.19 -18.67 20.93
N GLN A 92 18.38 -18.23 20.01
CA GLN A 92 17.98 -16.83 19.85
C GLN A 92 16.46 -16.76 19.85
N HIS A 93 15.93 -15.91 20.70
CA HIS A 93 14.51 -15.58 20.75
C HIS A 93 14.33 -14.11 20.41
N ILE A 94 13.61 -13.84 19.31
CA ILE A 94 13.32 -12.49 18.83
C ILE A 94 11.83 -12.21 19.01
N GLU A 95 11.51 -11.17 19.77
CA GLU A 95 10.17 -10.60 19.83
C GLU A 95 10.16 -9.25 19.12
N SER A 96 9.26 -9.07 18.18
CA SER A 96 9.06 -7.81 17.47
C SER A 96 7.63 -7.30 17.68
N LEU A 97 7.50 -6.06 18.11
CA LEU A 97 6.23 -5.37 18.26
C LEU A 97 6.20 -4.18 17.29
N THR A 98 5.30 -4.26 16.33
CA THR A 98 5.10 -3.24 15.32
C THR A 98 3.81 -2.47 15.58
N HIS A 99 3.91 -1.16 15.64
CA HIS A 99 2.78 -0.24 15.66
C HIS A 99 2.87 0.64 14.42
N SER A 100 1.83 0.66 13.59
CA SER A 100 1.81 1.52 12.41
C SER A 100 0.46 2.18 12.21
N GLY A 101 0.48 3.45 11.82
CA GLY A 101 -0.66 4.22 11.34
C GLY A 101 -0.46 4.55 9.86
N SER A 102 -1.50 4.47 9.07
CA SER A 102 -1.44 4.83 7.66
C SER A 102 -2.67 5.65 7.27
N HIS A 103 -2.42 6.80 6.66
CA HIS A 103 -3.40 7.67 6.04
C HIS A 103 -3.26 7.55 4.54
N THR A 104 -4.31 7.13 3.87
CA THR A 104 -4.35 7.04 2.40
C THR A 104 -5.47 7.94 1.91
N TYR A 105 -5.16 8.83 1.00
CA TYR A 105 -6.10 9.77 0.44
C TYR A 105 -5.93 9.90 -1.06
N SER A 106 -7.02 10.15 -1.76
CA SER A 106 -6.98 10.59 -3.14
C SER A 106 -8.20 11.44 -3.49
N ALA A 107 -7.99 12.35 -4.42
CA ALA A 107 -9.02 13.15 -5.04
C ALA A 107 -8.74 13.24 -6.53
N GLY A 108 -9.77 13.17 -7.33
CA GLY A 108 -9.64 13.23 -8.77
C GLY A 108 -10.84 13.91 -9.40
N MET A 109 -10.60 14.40 -10.59
CA MET A 109 -11.59 15.06 -11.44
C MET A 109 -11.37 14.62 -12.88
N THR A 110 -12.47 14.34 -13.56
CA THR A 110 -12.52 14.25 -15.03
C THR A 110 -13.45 15.33 -15.55
N TYR A 111 -13.01 16.05 -16.57
CA TYR A 111 -13.81 17.03 -17.29
C TYR A 111 -14.01 16.58 -18.72
N HIS A 112 -15.26 16.33 -19.08
CA HIS A 112 -15.66 15.97 -20.44
C HIS A 112 -15.80 17.21 -21.29
N LEU A 113 -14.77 17.50 -22.08
CA LEU A 113 -14.74 18.65 -23.01
C LEU A 113 -15.79 18.46 -24.11
N SER A 114 -15.96 17.23 -24.58
CA SER A 114 -16.96 16.81 -25.57
C SER A 114 -17.23 15.31 -25.43
N ASP A 115 -18.14 14.75 -26.22
CA ASP A 115 -18.39 13.30 -26.29
C ASP A 115 -17.16 12.50 -26.74
N LYS A 116 -16.13 13.16 -27.24
CA LYS A 116 -14.93 12.55 -27.81
C LYS A 116 -13.63 13.00 -27.17
N SER A 117 -13.69 13.84 -26.16
CA SER A 117 -12.49 14.36 -25.52
C SER A 117 -12.69 14.66 -24.03
N GLU A 118 -11.72 14.28 -23.23
CA GLU A 118 -11.74 14.48 -21.80
C GLU A 118 -10.35 14.84 -21.25
N LEU A 119 -10.36 15.55 -20.14
CA LEU A 119 -9.19 15.91 -19.36
C LEU A 119 -9.39 15.43 -17.94
N GLY A 120 -8.41 14.73 -17.38
CA GLY A 120 -8.50 14.26 -16.03
C GLY A 120 -7.27 14.58 -15.20
N MET A 121 -7.49 14.67 -13.90
CA MET A 121 -6.45 14.83 -12.90
C MET A 121 -6.75 13.95 -11.69
N LEU A 122 -5.73 13.26 -11.22
CA LEU A 122 -5.75 12.46 -10.01
C LEU A 122 -4.59 12.89 -9.11
N TYR A 123 -4.91 13.26 -7.88
CA TYR A 123 -3.95 13.37 -6.81
C TYR A 123 -4.17 12.24 -5.81
N SER A 124 -3.13 11.55 -5.44
CA SER A 124 -3.17 10.55 -4.37
C SER A 124 -1.96 10.67 -3.46
N GLY A 125 -2.13 10.26 -2.22
CA GLY A 125 -1.05 10.28 -1.27
C GLY A 125 -1.23 9.24 -0.18
N MET A 126 -0.11 8.93 0.44
CA MET A 126 -0.05 8.04 1.60
C MET A 126 0.95 8.60 2.61
N TYR A 127 0.52 8.73 3.83
CA TYR A 127 1.40 8.97 4.96
C TYR A 127 1.33 7.75 5.88
N THR A 128 2.49 7.20 6.23
CA THR A 128 2.61 6.09 7.16
C THR A 128 3.59 6.47 8.26
N ASP A 129 3.18 6.31 9.50
CA ASP A 129 4.04 6.31 10.67
C ASP A 129 4.16 4.89 11.21
N GLY A 130 5.38 4.45 11.46
CA GLY A 130 5.68 3.13 12.00
C GLY A 130 6.65 3.21 13.16
N LYS A 131 6.42 2.36 14.16
CA LYS A 131 7.32 2.13 15.26
C LYS A 131 7.51 0.63 15.43
N VAL A 132 8.75 0.19 15.44
CA VAL A 132 9.12 -1.21 15.68
C VAL A 132 9.98 -1.26 16.95
N GLU A 133 9.57 -2.10 17.88
CA GLU A 133 10.37 -2.46 19.06
C GLU A 133 10.76 -3.93 18.94
N THR A 134 12.05 -4.20 18.86
CA THR A 134 12.60 -5.56 18.82
C THR A 134 13.35 -5.84 20.10
N ARG A 135 13.07 -6.99 20.69
CA ARG A 135 13.82 -7.56 21.81
C ARG A 135 14.45 -8.85 21.32
N ASP A 136 15.73 -8.95 21.51
CA ASP A 136 16.51 -10.10 21.11
C ASP A 136 17.22 -10.69 22.33
N THR A 137 17.01 -11.98 22.54
CA THR A 137 17.59 -12.73 23.65
C THR A 137 18.41 -13.85 23.09
N PHE A 138 19.70 -13.80 23.31
CA PHE A 138 20.63 -14.87 22.94
C PHE A 138 21.02 -15.68 24.17
N CYS A 139 20.97 -16.98 24.06
CA CYS A 139 21.57 -17.92 25.00
C CYS A 139 22.62 -18.75 24.24
N VAL A 140 23.84 -18.69 24.69
CA VAL A 140 24.96 -19.45 24.11
C VAL A 140 25.46 -20.45 25.13
N VAL A 141 25.32 -21.72 24.83
CA VAL A 141 25.69 -22.83 25.71
C VAL A 141 26.84 -23.60 25.05
N PRO A 142 28.08 -23.46 25.57
CA PRO A 142 29.20 -24.33 25.13
C PRO A 142 29.03 -25.74 25.69
N ASN A 143 29.65 -26.71 25.05
CA ASN A 143 29.70 -28.10 25.59
C ASN A 143 30.48 -28.22 26.89
N ALA A 144 31.37 -27.24 27.18
CA ALA A 144 32.13 -27.15 28.44
C ALA A 144 32.19 -25.66 28.85
N GLY A 145 31.75 -25.38 30.09
CA GLY A 145 31.73 -24.04 30.64
C GLY A 145 30.33 -23.46 30.88
N PRO A 146 30.24 -22.25 31.39
CA PRO A 146 28.97 -21.62 31.72
C PRO A 146 28.24 -21.13 30.48
N ALA A 147 26.89 -21.07 30.56
CA ALA A 147 26.07 -20.43 29.56
C ALA A 147 26.20 -18.90 29.63
N TYR A 148 26.11 -18.26 28.46
CA TYR A 148 26.13 -16.81 28.31
C TYR A 148 24.79 -16.33 27.80
N TYR A 149 24.29 -15.22 28.39
CA TYR A 149 23.03 -14.58 27.97
C TYR A 149 23.35 -13.15 27.51
N LEU A 150 22.82 -12.81 26.35
CA LEU A 150 22.92 -11.48 25.78
C LEU A 150 21.50 -10.98 25.51
N PHE A 151 21.23 -9.75 25.85
CA PHE A 151 19.94 -9.11 25.64
C PHE A 151 20.18 -7.84 24.82
N ASP A 152 19.45 -7.72 23.74
CA ASP A 152 19.44 -6.52 22.92
C ASP A 152 18.02 -5.97 22.80
N LYS A 153 17.90 -4.67 22.77
CA LYS A 153 16.63 -3.96 22.58
C LYS A 153 16.82 -2.84 21.61
N ASN A 154 16.16 -2.95 20.48
CA ASN A 154 16.16 -1.95 19.44
C ASN A 154 14.79 -1.30 19.30
N LYS A 155 14.78 0.03 19.02
CA LYS A 155 13.58 0.80 18.72
C LYS A 155 13.84 1.60 17.47
N SER A 156 13.01 1.40 16.48
CA SER A 156 13.06 2.15 15.23
C SER A 156 11.74 2.85 14.97
N LYS A 157 11.81 4.08 14.47
CA LYS A 157 10.67 4.84 13.93
C LYS A 157 10.90 5.09 12.46
N ASN A 158 9.87 4.83 11.68
CA ASN A 158 9.89 5.06 10.24
C ASN A 158 8.65 5.86 9.83
N ASN A 159 8.87 6.97 9.14
CA ASN A 159 7.83 7.77 8.54
C ASN A 159 8.02 7.75 7.03
N LEU A 160 6.93 7.49 6.31
CA LEU A 160 6.90 7.47 4.87
C LEU A 160 5.80 8.40 4.38
N LEU A 161 6.14 9.33 3.51
CA LEU A 161 5.21 10.21 2.82
C LEU A 161 5.37 10.01 1.32
N THR A 162 4.28 9.72 0.65
CA THR A 162 4.25 9.56 -0.81
C THR A 162 3.16 10.43 -1.39
N HIS A 163 3.49 11.12 -2.47
CA HIS A 163 2.55 11.90 -3.28
C HIS A 163 2.62 11.42 -4.71
N HIS A 164 1.49 11.31 -5.36
CA HIS A 164 1.36 10.99 -6.77
C HIS A 164 0.34 11.91 -7.42
N VAL A 165 0.72 12.56 -8.49
CA VAL A 165 -0.14 13.36 -9.36
C VAL A 165 -0.13 12.70 -10.72
N ASN A 166 -1.29 12.38 -11.23
CA ASN A 166 -1.50 11.91 -12.58
C ASN A 166 -2.43 12.89 -13.30
N MET A 167 -2.08 13.25 -14.50
CA MET A 167 -2.91 14.07 -15.39
C MET A 167 -2.99 13.39 -16.74
N TYR A 168 -4.16 13.41 -17.34
CA TYR A 168 -4.34 12.85 -18.66
C TYR A 168 -5.25 13.72 -19.53
N TYR A 169 -4.98 13.67 -20.81
CA TYR A 169 -5.85 14.20 -21.85
C TYR A 169 -6.08 13.11 -22.88
N ASP A 170 -7.34 12.87 -23.22
CA ASP A 170 -7.76 11.86 -24.16
C ASP A 170 -8.71 12.46 -25.19
N ALA A 171 -8.46 12.24 -26.48
CA ALA A 171 -9.29 12.78 -27.53
C ALA A 171 -9.33 11.92 -28.79
N SER A 172 -10.54 11.65 -29.28
CA SER A 172 -10.78 11.09 -30.60
C SER A 172 -11.05 12.20 -31.60
N LEU A 173 -10.06 12.56 -32.42
CA LEU A 173 -10.13 13.69 -33.35
C LEU A 173 -11.04 13.33 -34.54
N ASN A 174 -10.99 12.10 -35.04
CA ASN A 174 -11.85 11.55 -36.08
C ASN A 174 -11.88 10.03 -36.02
N HIS A 175 -12.47 9.35 -37.01
CA HIS A 175 -12.52 7.88 -37.03
C HIS A 175 -11.14 7.20 -37.12
N ALA A 176 -10.08 7.92 -37.49
CA ALA A 176 -8.72 7.39 -37.70
C ALA A 176 -7.71 7.83 -36.65
N TRP A 177 -7.97 8.90 -35.91
CA TRP A 177 -6.99 9.48 -34.97
C TRP A 177 -7.52 9.56 -33.56
N HIS A 178 -6.78 8.94 -32.66
CA HIS A 178 -6.94 9.02 -31.22
C HIS A 178 -5.64 9.55 -30.62
N VAL A 179 -5.76 10.52 -29.72
CA VAL A 179 -4.64 11.14 -29.02
C VAL A 179 -4.83 10.92 -27.53
N SER A 180 -3.86 10.30 -26.90
CA SER A 180 -3.81 10.15 -25.44
C SER A 180 -2.47 10.69 -24.93
N VAL A 181 -2.54 11.57 -23.95
CA VAL A 181 -1.37 12.16 -23.28
C VAL A 181 -1.53 11.89 -21.79
N VAL A 182 -0.52 11.30 -21.18
CA VAL A 182 -0.50 11.03 -19.74
C VAL A 182 0.77 11.63 -19.14
N MET A 183 0.62 12.28 -17.99
CA MET A 183 1.71 12.82 -17.20
C MET A 183 1.61 12.30 -15.77
N ASP A 184 2.70 11.73 -15.27
CA ASP A 184 2.81 11.23 -13.91
C ASP A 184 3.93 11.93 -13.16
N TYR A 185 3.65 12.31 -11.91
CA TYR A 185 4.65 12.82 -10.99
C TYR A 185 4.53 12.11 -9.65
N ILE A 186 5.61 11.51 -9.18
CA ILE A 186 5.69 10.80 -7.92
C ILE A 186 6.79 11.42 -7.06
N SER A 187 6.45 11.74 -5.82
CA SER A 187 7.40 12.19 -4.79
C SER A 187 7.30 11.26 -3.58
N LYS A 188 8.45 10.86 -3.05
CA LYS A 188 8.55 9.98 -1.89
C LYS A 188 9.59 10.54 -0.92
N ALA A 189 9.19 10.74 0.33
CA ALA A 189 10.07 11.10 1.42
C ALA A 189 9.99 10.03 2.52
N SER A 190 11.14 9.57 3.00
CA SER A 190 11.24 8.59 4.08
C SER A 190 12.24 9.09 5.12
N ASN A 191 11.88 8.96 6.39
CA ASN A 191 12.76 9.26 7.51
C ASN A 191 12.73 8.08 8.49
N THR A 192 13.91 7.55 8.81
CA THR A 192 14.08 6.45 9.76
C THR A 192 15.02 6.89 10.87
N ASN A 193 14.57 6.78 12.10
CA ASN A 193 15.35 7.04 13.30
C ASN A 193 15.40 5.75 14.14
N SER A 194 16.57 5.33 14.51
CA SER A 194 16.86 4.16 15.36
C SER A 194 17.55 4.59 16.66
#